data_0bbfeb47e6ed445c12fa483b85d74a61
#
_entry.id   0bbfeb47e6ed445c12fa483b85d74a61
#
_cell.length_a   1.000
_cell.length_b   1.000
_cell.length_c   1.000
_cell.angle_alpha   90.00
_cell.angle_beta   90.00
_cell.angle_gamma   90.00
#
_symmetry.space_group_name_H-M   'P 1'
#
loop_
_entity.id
_entity.type
_entity.pdbx_description
1 polymer ?
#
loop_
_entity_poly.entity_id
_entity_poly.type
_entity_poly.pdbx_seq_one_letter_code
_entity_poly.pdbx_strand_id
1 'polypeptide(L)'
;MSKLLVSPAADRDLDSILSYLINELCNPQAAGNLLNEVESAYNALVENPEAFEMCRDQRLAEQKYRKIQVGNYLLIYQYNTELDEINVLRFFHESQNYLEMM
;
A
#
# COMPACT_ATOMS: atom_id res chain seq x y z
N MET A 1 0.70 -17.75 10.00
CA MET A 1 0.05 -16.68 9.22
C MET A 1 0.65 -15.33 9.65
N SER A 2 1.06 -14.53 8.69
CA SER A 2 1.70 -13.25 8.97
C SER A 2 0.71 -12.24 9.54
N LYS A 3 1.19 -11.42 10.48
CA LYS A 3 0.40 -10.33 11.04
C LYS A 3 0.54 -9.11 10.15
N LEU A 4 -0.58 -8.50 9.78
CA LEU A 4 -0.57 -7.30 8.94
C LEU A 4 -0.93 -6.08 9.79
N LEU A 5 -0.07 -5.07 9.76
CA LEU A 5 -0.23 -3.82 10.49
C LEU A 5 -0.27 -2.68 9.48
N VAL A 6 -1.25 -1.80 9.61
CA VAL A 6 -1.39 -0.63 8.75
C VAL A 6 -0.96 0.61 9.53
N SER A 7 0.03 1.33 9.03
CA SER A 7 0.54 2.51 9.71
C SER A 7 -0.51 3.64 9.73
N PRO A 8 -0.45 4.55 10.70
CA PRO A 8 -1.33 5.73 10.70
C PRO A 8 -1.19 6.56 9.42
N ALA A 9 0.01 6.66 8.85
CA ALA A 9 0.22 7.38 7.61
C ALA A 9 -0.50 6.70 6.43
N ALA A 10 -0.46 5.37 6.36
CA ALA A 10 -1.16 4.62 5.32
C ALA A 10 -2.67 4.77 5.46
N ASP A 11 -3.19 4.72 6.69
CA ASP A 11 -4.62 4.94 6.93
C ASP A 11 -5.05 6.33 6.47
N ARG A 12 -4.26 7.36 6.78
CA ARG A 12 -4.55 8.72 6.34
C ARG A 12 -4.49 8.85 4.82
N ASP A 13 -3.52 8.21 4.19
CA ASP A 13 -3.42 8.20 2.73
C ASP A 13 -4.68 7.60 2.11
N LEU A 14 -5.11 6.45 2.60
CA LEU A 14 -6.29 5.77 2.08
C LEU A 14 -7.56 6.58 2.31
N ASP A 15 -7.73 7.15 3.50
CA ASP A 15 -8.87 8.01 3.81
C ASP A 15 -8.93 9.20 2.86
N SER A 16 -7.78 9.83 2.58
CA SER A 16 -7.71 10.97 1.65
C SER A 16 -8.10 10.56 0.23
N ILE A 17 -7.62 9.40 -0.21
CA ILE A 17 -7.97 8.88 -1.54
C ILE A 17 -9.46 8.61 -1.64
N LEU A 18 -10.04 7.95 -0.64
CA LEU A 18 -11.47 7.63 -0.62
C LEU A 18 -12.32 8.90 -0.58
N SER A 19 -11.94 9.88 0.24
CA SER A 19 -12.63 11.16 0.31
C SER A 19 -12.60 11.90 -1.03
N TYR A 20 -11.48 11.87 -1.72
CA TYR A 20 -11.36 12.47 -3.05
C TYR A 20 -12.29 11.80 -4.06
N LEU A 21 -12.31 10.46 -4.08
CA LEU A 21 -13.17 9.71 -4.99
C LEU A 21 -14.66 9.97 -4.74
N ILE A 22 -15.05 10.06 -3.48
CA ILE A 22 -16.46 10.24 -3.10
C ILE A 22 -16.91 11.70 -3.29
N ASN A 23 -16.12 12.64 -2.76
CA ASN A 23 -16.55 14.05 -2.64
C ASN A 23 -16.17 14.89 -3.85
N GLU A 24 -14.97 14.69 -4.41
CA GLU A 24 -14.51 15.49 -5.55
C GLU A 24 -14.92 14.89 -6.89
N LEU A 25 -14.74 13.59 -7.06
CA LEU A 25 -15.11 12.90 -8.29
C LEU A 25 -16.54 12.37 -8.28
N CYS A 26 -17.25 12.44 -7.14
CA CYS A 26 -18.61 11.96 -6.98
C CYS A 26 -18.77 10.52 -7.50
N ASN A 27 -17.79 9.67 -7.20
CA ASN A 27 -17.73 8.31 -7.71
C ASN A 27 -17.62 7.29 -6.56
N PRO A 28 -18.72 7.06 -5.80
CA PRO A 28 -18.68 6.11 -4.68
C PRO A 28 -18.41 4.67 -5.14
N GLN A 29 -18.73 4.33 -6.38
CA GLN A 29 -18.44 3.00 -6.91
C GLN A 29 -16.94 2.78 -7.03
N ALA A 30 -16.20 3.78 -7.51
CA ALA A 30 -14.74 3.70 -7.59
C ALA A 30 -14.12 3.54 -6.19
N ALA A 31 -14.66 4.24 -5.19
CA ALA A 31 -14.21 4.10 -3.81
C ALA A 31 -14.43 2.67 -3.29
N GLY A 32 -15.60 2.09 -3.55
CA GLY A 32 -15.89 0.71 -3.16
C GLY A 32 -14.99 -0.29 -3.88
N ASN A 33 -14.74 -0.08 -5.17
CA ASN A 33 -13.85 -0.94 -5.94
C ASN A 33 -12.43 -0.89 -5.38
N LEU A 34 -11.94 0.30 -5.02
CA LEU A 34 -10.61 0.47 -4.43
C LEU A 34 -10.51 -0.28 -3.09
N LEU A 35 -11.53 -0.17 -2.24
CA LEU A 35 -11.53 -0.90 -0.96
C LEU A 35 -11.44 -2.41 -1.18
N ASN A 36 -12.16 -2.94 -2.17
CA ASN A 36 -12.09 -4.37 -2.49
C ASN A 36 -10.70 -4.76 -2.99
N GLU A 37 -10.08 -3.93 -3.81
CA GLU A 37 -8.72 -4.17 -4.31
C GLU A 37 -7.69 -4.11 -3.18
N VAL A 38 -7.84 -3.18 -2.24
CA VAL A 38 -6.96 -3.08 -1.06
C VAL A 38 -7.09 -4.33 -0.21
N GLU A 39 -8.31 -4.80 0.04
CA GLU A 39 -8.54 -6.01 0.81
C GLU A 39 -7.88 -7.22 0.13
N SER A 40 -8.04 -7.35 -1.17
CA SER A 40 -7.40 -8.42 -1.94
C SER A 40 -5.88 -8.35 -1.85
N ALA A 41 -5.31 -7.14 -1.89
CA ALA A 41 -3.88 -6.94 -1.75
C ALA A 41 -3.40 -7.35 -0.35
N TYR A 42 -4.13 -6.98 0.69
CA TYR A 42 -3.77 -7.38 2.05
C TYR A 42 -3.78 -8.89 2.21
N ASN A 43 -4.78 -9.56 1.65
CA ASN A 43 -4.86 -11.03 1.69
C ASN A 43 -3.67 -11.67 0.96
N ALA A 44 -3.30 -11.13 -0.20
CA ALA A 44 -2.15 -11.61 -0.96
C ALA A 44 -0.84 -11.42 -0.19
N LEU A 45 -0.68 -10.29 0.51
CA LEU A 45 0.50 -10.04 1.33
C LEU A 45 0.61 -11.03 2.50
N VAL A 46 -0.52 -11.32 3.15
CA VAL A 46 -0.54 -12.27 4.27
C VAL A 46 -0.18 -13.67 3.80
N GLU A 47 -0.62 -14.07 2.61
CA GLU A 47 -0.31 -15.39 2.06
C GLU A 47 1.15 -15.53 1.67
N ASN A 48 1.73 -14.47 1.07
CA ASN A 48 3.11 -14.53 0.60
C ASN A 48 3.77 -13.15 0.63
N PRO A 49 4.25 -12.72 1.80
CA PRO A 49 4.78 -11.35 1.96
C PRO A 49 6.04 -11.06 1.15
N GLU A 50 6.74 -12.09 0.68
CA GLU A 50 7.98 -11.91 -0.09
C GLU A 50 7.77 -12.10 -1.60
N ALA A 51 6.53 -12.30 -2.07
CA ALA A 51 6.24 -12.54 -3.48
C ALA A 51 6.39 -11.29 -4.35
N PHE A 52 6.31 -10.10 -3.76
CA PHE A 52 6.28 -8.84 -4.51
C PHE A 52 7.66 -8.21 -4.59
N GLU A 53 7.84 -7.38 -5.63
CA GLU A 53 9.16 -6.83 -5.90
C GLU A 53 9.61 -5.80 -4.88
N MET A 54 10.91 -5.73 -4.66
CA MET A 54 11.50 -4.66 -3.87
C MET A 54 11.45 -3.34 -4.64
N CYS A 55 11.41 -2.22 -3.91
CA CYS A 55 11.54 -0.91 -4.52
C CYS A 55 12.90 -0.81 -5.21
N ARG A 56 12.92 -0.22 -6.43
CA ARG A 56 14.14 -0.13 -7.22
C ARG A 56 15.14 0.90 -6.70
N ASP A 57 14.64 1.95 -6.04
CA ASP A 57 15.50 2.95 -5.45
C ASP A 57 16.38 2.29 -4.39
N GLN A 58 17.69 2.48 -4.50
CA GLN A 58 18.65 1.81 -3.63
C GLN A 58 18.41 2.14 -2.15
N ARG A 59 18.08 3.39 -1.84
CA ARG A 59 17.81 3.81 -0.47
C ARG A 59 16.62 3.05 0.12
N LEU A 60 15.55 2.89 -0.65
CA LEU A 60 14.36 2.17 -0.21
C LEU A 60 14.60 0.66 -0.17
N ALA A 61 15.36 0.13 -1.13
CA ALA A 61 15.72 -1.28 -1.16
C ALA A 61 16.58 -1.68 0.05
N GLU A 62 17.46 -0.78 0.49
CA GLU A 62 18.28 -0.99 1.69
C GLU A 62 17.41 -1.10 2.96
N GLN A 63 16.28 -0.39 2.98
CA GLN A 63 15.27 -0.50 4.04
C GLN A 63 14.38 -1.73 3.86
N LYS A 64 14.57 -2.50 2.78
CA LYS A 64 13.76 -3.66 2.43
C LYS A 64 12.30 -3.32 2.16
N TYR A 65 12.06 -2.13 1.62
CA TYR A 65 10.71 -1.73 1.23
C TYR A 65 10.32 -2.43 -0.07
N ARG A 66 9.10 -2.92 -0.09
CA ARG A 66 8.49 -3.59 -1.24
C ARG A 66 7.26 -2.80 -1.69
N LYS A 67 6.83 -3.06 -2.91
CA LYS A 67 5.64 -2.40 -3.47
C LYS A 67 4.73 -3.38 -4.16
N ILE A 68 3.44 -3.06 -4.13
CA ILE A 68 2.42 -3.78 -4.88
C ILE A 68 1.48 -2.75 -5.52
N GLN A 69 1.12 -3.01 -6.78
CA GLN A 69 0.15 -2.19 -7.51
C GLN A 69 -1.27 -2.55 -7.04
N VAL A 70 -2.05 -1.54 -6.67
CA VAL A 70 -3.45 -1.68 -6.26
C VAL A 70 -4.26 -0.69 -7.10
N GLY A 71 -4.85 -1.15 -8.20
CA GLY A 71 -5.50 -0.27 -9.15
C GLY A 71 -4.51 0.78 -9.69
N ASN A 72 -4.84 2.05 -9.55
CA ASN A 72 -3.98 3.17 -9.96
C ASN A 72 -3.06 3.65 -8.84
N TYR A 73 -2.92 2.87 -7.78
CA TYR A 73 -2.16 3.25 -6.60
C TYR A 73 -1.05 2.26 -6.32
N LEU A 74 -0.03 2.72 -5.61
CA LEU A 74 1.06 1.89 -5.11
C LEU A 74 0.95 1.79 -3.60
N LEU A 75 1.02 0.56 -3.10
CA LEU A 75 1.09 0.28 -1.69
C LEU A 75 2.55 -0.05 -1.37
N ILE A 76 3.14 0.70 -0.46
CA ILE A 76 4.52 0.48 -0.01
C ILE A 76 4.46 -0.22 1.35
N TYR A 77 5.18 -1.33 1.47
CA TYR A 77 5.19 -2.11 2.70
C TYR A 77 6.59 -2.64 3.00
N GLN A 78 6.76 -3.11 4.22
CA GLN A 78 7.97 -3.76 4.69
C GLN A 78 7.59 -5.05 5.41
N TYR A 79 8.32 -6.11 5.16
CA TYR A 79 8.10 -7.38 5.84
C TYR A 79 9.24 -7.63 6.83
N ASN A 80 8.88 -7.77 8.11
CA ASN A 80 9.82 -8.14 9.16
C ASN A 80 9.80 -9.66 9.31
N THR A 81 10.84 -10.33 8.83
CA THR A 81 10.91 -11.79 8.84
C THR A 81 11.00 -12.37 10.24
N GLU A 82 11.65 -11.68 11.16
CA GLU A 82 11.82 -12.17 12.53
C GLU A 82 10.50 -12.21 13.29
N LEU A 83 9.69 -11.16 13.12
CA LEU A 83 8.40 -11.06 13.81
C LEU A 83 7.24 -11.58 12.97
N ASP A 84 7.50 -11.95 11.72
CA ASP A 84 6.46 -12.35 10.75
C ASP A 84 5.37 -11.28 10.67
N GLU A 85 5.78 -10.03 10.55
CA GLU A 85 4.90 -8.86 10.48
C GLU A 85 5.04 -8.14 9.15
N ILE A 86 3.90 -7.80 8.55
CA ILE A 86 3.82 -6.99 7.34
C ILE A 86 3.40 -5.59 7.77
N ASN A 87 4.23 -4.59 7.50
CA ASN A 87 3.93 -3.21 7.86
C ASN A 87 3.57 -2.44 6.60
N VAL A 88 2.29 -2.09 6.45
CA VAL A 88 1.83 -1.25 5.34
C VAL A 88 2.18 0.19 5.71
N LEU A 89 3.07 0.81 4.91
CA LEU A 89 3.69 2.09 5.26
C LEU A 89 2.97 3.28 4.64
N ARG A 90 2.69 3.22 3.33
CA ARG A 90 2.09 4.33 2.60
C ARG A 90 1.30 3.83 1.41
N PHE A 91 0.34 4.68 0.96
CA PHE A 91 -0.30 4.56 -0.34
C PHE A 91 0.01 5.80 -1.15
N PHE A 92 0.34 5.63 -2.44
CA PHE A 92 0.59 6.73 -3.37
C PHE A 92 -0.15 6.48 -4.67
N HIS A 93 -0.59 7.56 -5.33
CA HIS A 93 -1.08 7.43 -6.70
C HIS A 93 0.11 7.08 -7.60
N GLU A 94 -0.10 6.25 -8.63
CA GLU A 94 0.98 5.79 -9.50
C GLU A 94 1.73 6.94 -10.19
N SER A 95 1.08 8.11 -10.36
CA SER A 95 1.69 9.28 -10.97
C SER A 95 2.52 10.11 -9.99
N GLN A 96 2.44 9.85 -8.69
CA GLN A 96 3.21 10.58 -7.69
C GLN A 96 4.65 10.07 -7.64
N ASN A 97 5.58 10.98 -7.38
CA ASN A 97 6.97 10.59 -7.14
C ASN A 97 7.14 10.15 -5.69
N TYR A 98 6.77 8.91 -5.41
CA TYR A 98 6.82 8.38 -4.04
C TYR A 98 8.25 8.35 -3.48
N LEU A 99 9.26 8.33 -4.34
CA LEU A 99 10.66 8.31 -3.90
C LEU A 99 11.01 9.56 -3.10
N GLU A 100 10.44 10.71 -3.47
CA GLU A 100 10.66 11.96 -2.75
C GLU A 100 9.81 12.07 -1.48
N MET A 101 8.73 11.29 -1.38
CA MET A 101 7.78 11.36 -0.28
C MET A 101 8.09 10.36 0.84
N MET A 102 8.97 9.44 0.58
CA MET A 102 9.45 8.47 1.57
C MET A 102 10.72 9.00 2.32
#